data_34f5298234ee4efab30a3d0368972c47
#
_entry.id   34f5298234ee4efab30a3d0368972c47
#
_cell.length_a   1.000
_cell.length_b   1.000
_cell.length_c   1.000
_cell.angle_alpha   90.00
_cell.angle_beta   90.00
_cell.angle_gamma   90.00
#
_symmetry.space_group_name_H-M   'P 1'
#
loop_
_entity.id
_entity.type
_entity.pdbx_description
1 polymer ?
#
loop_
_entity_poly.entity_id
_entity_poly.type
_entity_poly.pdbx_seq_one_letter_code
_entity_poly.pdbx_strand_id
1 'polypeptide(L)'
;VVNDKVAVLGGFGLTPIAMAVGPVASQAKVPAVIMTAATSVVVSQSPFFVRAGRTMPQMTFPIADWAAKNGVKTAVTLVSDYAPGIDAEKFFKQRFEEAGGKVLDTLRAPLASPEFSPFLQKAKDLKPDALFLFVPSGQGATLMKQVIDRDFAGAKIRVIATGDVTDDDLLNDMG
;
A
#
# COMPACT_ATOMS: atom_id res chain seq x y z
N VAL A 1 10.21 -5.41 26.34
CA VAL A 1 9.97 -6.83 26.58
C VAL A 1 10.82 -7.33 27.74
N VAL A 2 12.15 -7.24 27.62
CA VAL A 2 13.05 -7.83 28.63
C VAL A 2 12.96 -7.10 29.98
N ASN A 3 13.01 -5.76 29.94
CA ASN A 3 13.04 -4.91 31.17
C ASN A 3 11.66 -4.83 31.83
N ASP A 4 10.60 -4.68 31.04
CA ASP A 4 9.25 -4.42 31.55
C ASP A 4 8.41 -5.69 31.71
N LYS A 5 8.95 -6.86 31.35
CA LYS A 5 8.31 -8.18 31.47
C LYS A 5 6.88 -8.20 30.93
N VAL A 6 6.66 -7.54 29.77
CA VAL A 6 5.33 -7.48 29.14
C VAL A 6 4.88 -8.88 28.70
N ALA A 7 3.57 -9.14 28.84
CA ALA A 7 2.97 -10.42 28.47
C ALA A 7 2.60 -10.52 26.99
N VAL A 8 2.42 -9.38 26.31
CA VAL A 8 2.01 -9.29 24.89
C VAL A 8 2.51 -7.99 24.28
N LEU A 9 2.83 -8.03 23.00
CA LEU A 9 3.10 -6.83 22.17
C LEU A 9 1.92 -6.62 21.23
N GLY A 10 1.56 -5.37 20.96
CA GLY A 10 0.50 -5.04 20.02
C GLY A 10 0.79 -3.77 19.22
N GLY A 11 0.20 -3.65 18.00
CA GLY A 11 0.36 -2.49 17.14
C GLY A 11 1.02 -2.83 15.81
N PHE A 12 2.20 -2.27 15.56
CA PHE A 12 3.00 -2.48 14.34
C PHE A 12 2.34 -1.87 13.09
N GLY A 13 2.37 -0.52 13.04
CA GLY A 13 1.85 0.26 11.92
C GLY A 13 2.57 0.00 10.61
N LEU A 14 3.89 -0.16 10.66
CA LEU A 14 4.72 -0.39 9.48
C LEU A 14 5.40 -1.76 9.53
N THR A 15 5.46 -2.44 8.37
CA THR A 15 6.12 -3.74 8.22
C THR A 15 7.59 -3.75 8.68
N PRO A 16 8.45 -2.77 8.37
CA PRO A 16 9.83 -2.78 8.85
C PRO A 16 9.95 -2.86 10.38
N ILE A 17 9.03 -2.22 11.11
CA ILE A 17 8.98 -2.27 12.57
C ILE A 17 8.62 -3.69 13.04
N ALA A 18 7.58 -4.29 12.45
CA ALA A 18 7.18 -5.66 12.77
C ALA A 18 8.31 -6.66 12.49
N MET A 19 8.98 -6.52 11.35
CA MET A 19 10.11 -7.37 10.96
C MET A 19 11.27 -7.28 11.96
N ALA A 20 11.61 -6.08 12.43
CA ALA A 20 12.67 -5.87 13.41
C ALA A 20 12.34 -6.49 14.78
N VAL A 21 11.07 -6.57 15.14
CA VAL A 21 10.61 -7.13 16.43
C VAL A 21 10.50 -8.67 16.39
N GLY A 22 10.38 -9.28 15.22
CA GLY A 22 10.23 -10.73 15.07
C GLY A 22 11.25 -11.57 15.86
N PRO A 23 12.56 -11.33 15.71
CA PRO A 23 13.59 -12.03 16.49
C PRO A 23 13.45 -11.83 18.01
N VAL A 24 13.10 -10.60 18.44
CA VAL A 24 12.93 -10.27 19.86
C VAL A 24 11.73 -11.01 20.45
N ALA A 25 10.60 -11.02 19.74
CA ALA A 25 9.39 -11.75 20.15
C ALA A 25 9.66 -13.26 20.25
N SER A 26 10.39 -13.81 19.27
CA SER A 26 10.77 -15.23 19.24
C SER A 26 11.69 -15.61 20.40
N GLN A 27 12.72 -14.81 20.65
CA GLN A 27 13.68 -15.04 21.73
C GLN A 27 13.02 -14.95 23.13
N ALA A 28 12.18 -13.94 23.31
CA ALA A 28 11.48 -13.71 24.56
C ALA A 28 10.24 -14.61 24.74
N LYS A 29 9.81 -15.32 23.69
CA LYS A 29 8.58 -16.12 23.65
C LYS A 29 7.34 -15.30 24.03
N VAL A 30 7.29 -14.05 23.58
CA VAL A 30 6.21 -13.11 23.86
C VAL A 30 5.34 -12.96 22.61
N PRO A 31 4.01 -13.21 22.71
CA PRO A 31 3.09 -13.01 21.59
C PRO A 31 3.09 -11.56 21.10
N ALA A 32 2.98 -11.37 19.80
CA ALA A 32 2.87 -10.05 19.18
C ALA A 32 1.69 -10.03 18.19
N VAL A 33 0.76 -9.09 18.41
CA VAL A 33 -0.42 -8.89 17.57
C VAL A 33 -0.11 -7.83 16.52
N ILE A 34 -0.01 -8.25 15.27
CA ILE A 34 0.23 -7.37 14.12
C ILE A 34 -1.11 -6.78 13.66
N MET A 35 -1.32 -5.49 13.90
CA MET A 35 -2.63 -4.85 13.69
C MET A 35 -2.77 -4.25 12.29
N THR A 36 -1.73 -3.63 11.74
CA THR A 36 -1.80 -2.88 10.46
C THR A 36 -0.71 -3.23 9.45
N ALA A 37 0.48 -3.69 9.89
CA ALA A 37 1.54 -4.09 8.96
C ALA A 37 1.06 -5.18 8.01
N ALA A 38 0.78 -4.83 6.75
CA ALA A 38 -0.05 -5.62 5.83
C ALA A 38 0.73 -6.55 4.89
N THR A 39 2.08 -6.49 4.86
CA THR A 39 2.89 -7.40 4.04
C THR A 39 2.52 -8.85 4.28
N SER A 40 2.36 -9.62 3.20
CA SER A 40 1.90 -11.00 3.25
C SER A 40 2.75 -11.90 4.15
N VAL A 41 4.07 -11.71 4.11
CA VAL A 41 5.06 -12.56 4.81
C VAL A 41 5.36 -12.16 6.25
N VAL A 42 4.77 -11.10 6.80
CA VAL A 42 5.17 -10.59 8.13
C VAL A 42 4.99 -11.62 9.24
N VAL A 43 3.94 -12.43 9.20
CA VAL A 43 3.67 -13.43 10.24
C VAL A 43 4.62 -14.62 10.20
N SER A 44 5.32 -14.86 9.10
CA SER A 44 6.34 -15.90 9.02
C SER A 44 7.66 -15.55 9.71
N GLN A 45 7.80 -14.30 10.18
CA GLN A 45 9.02 -13.84 10.86
C GLN A 45 9.15 -14.35 12.30
N SER A 46 8.05 -14.77 12.90
CA SER A 46 8.07 -15.32 14.25
C SER A 46 6.87 -16.25 14.47
N PRO A 47 7.05 -17.40 15.11
CA PRO A 47 5.94 -18.26 15.53
C PRO A 47 5.07 -17.62 16.62
N PHE A 48 5.50 -16.49 17.18
CA PHE A 48 4.76 -15.72 18.17
C PHE A 48 3.99 -14.56 17.55
N PHE A 49 3.99 -14.40 16.22
CA PHE A 49 3.23 -13.38 15.55
C PHE A 49 1.82 -13.86 15.21
N VAL A 50 0.83 -13.05 15.56
CA VAL A 50 -0.58 -13.21 15.16
C VAL A 50 -1.02 -11.97 14.41
N ARG A 51 -1.69 -12.15 13.27
CA ARG A 51 -2.24 -11.02 12.50
C ARG A 51 -3.69 -10.79 12.88
N ALA A 52 -4.02 -9.55 13.26
CA ALA A 52 -5.40 -9.07 13.42
C ALA A 52 -5.86 -8.19 12.25
N GLY A 53 -4.90 -7.60 11.50
CA GLY A 53 -5.18 -6.74 10.35
C GLY A 53 -5.31 -7.47 9.01
N ARG A 54 -5.59 -6.72 7.95
CA ARG A 54 -5.70 -7.21 6.56
C ARG A 54 -4.32 -7.44 5.95
N THR A 55 -4.28 -8.31 4.93
CA THR A 55 -3.10 -8.51 4.07
C THR A 55 -3.20 -7.68 2.79
N MET A 56 -2.08 -7.42 2.13
CA MET A 56 -2.07 -6.73 0.83
C MET A 56 -2.98 -7.41 -0.21
N PRO A 57 -2.97 -8.74 -0.40
CA PRO A 57 -3.90 -9.39 -1.34
C PRO A 57 -5.38 -9.12 -1.01
N GLN A 58 -5.76 -9.15 0.28
CA GLN A 58 -7.13 -8.87 0.70
C GLN A 58 -7.57 -7.43 0.38
N MET A 59 -6.64 -6.48 0.31
CA MET A 59 -6.93 -5.10 -0.04
C MET A 59 -6.89 -4.88 -1.56
N THR A 60 -5.93 -5.46 -2.26
CA THR A 60 -5.68 -5.16 -3.67
C THR A 60 -6.53 -5.97 -4.64
N PHE A 61 -6.87 -7.23 -4.34
CA PHE A 61 -7.68 -8.06 -5.24
C PHE A 61 -9.06 -7.47 -5.53
N PRO A 62 -9.84 -7.01 -4.53
CA PRO A 62 -11.13 -6.37 -4.80
C PRO A 62 -11.02 -5.12 -5.67
N ILE A 63 -9.95 -4.33 -5.49
CA ILE A 63 -9.71 -3.12 -6.29
C ILE A 63 -9.41 -3.50 -7.75
N ALA A 64 -8.56 -4.50 -7.97
CA ALA A 64 -8.23 -4.98 -9.31
C ALA A 64 -9.46 -5.56 -10.03
N ASP A 65 -10.27 -6.37 -9.33
CA ASP A 65 -11.51 -6.92 -9.86
C ASP A 65 -12.51 -5.81 -10.22
N TRP A 66 -12.66 -4.82 -9.33
CA TRP A 66 -13.53 -3.68 -9.57
C TRP A 66 -13.06 -2.88 -10.80
N ALA A 67 -11.76 -2.62 -10.92
CA ALA A 67 -11.20 -1.90 -12.06
C ALA A 67 -11.53 -2.61 -13.38
N ALA A 68 -11.25 -3.90 -13.47
CA ALA A 68 -11.53 -4.71 -14.66
C ALA A 68 -13.03 -4.74 -15.01
N LYS A 69 -13.91 -4.95 -14.02
CA LYS A 69 -15.37 -4.96 -14.19
C LYS A 69 -15.94 -3.60 -14.62
N ASN A 70 -15.27 -2.51 -14.25
CA ASN A 70 -15.70 -1.15 -14.59
C ASN A 70 -14.98 -0.58 -15.84
N GLY A 71 -14.46 -1.45 -16.69
CA GLY A 71 -13.99 -1.10 -18.02
C GLY A 71 -12.57 -0.53 -18.06
N VAL A 72 -11.80 -0.61 -16.97
CA VAL A 72 -10.36 -0.30 -16.99
C VAL A 72 -9.64 -1.40 -17.76
N LYS A 73 -8.94 -1.06 -18.82
CA LYS A 73 -8.16 -1.99 -19.66
C LYS A 73 -6.67 -1.90 -19.36
N THR A 74 -6.21 -0.69 -19.06
CA THR A 74 -4.79 -0.39 -18.82
C THR A 74 -4.62 0.33 -17.49
N ALA A 75 -3.58 -0.01 -16.76
CA ALA A 75 -3.24 0.65 -15.50
C ALA A 75 -1.73 0.91 -15.40
N VAL A 76 -1.38 1.93 -14.63
CA VAL A 76 -0.03 2.14 -14.09
C VAL A 76 -0.13 2.02 -12.59
N THR A 77 0.86 1.44 -11.93
CA THR A 77 0.93 1.41 -10.47
C THR A 77 1.97 2.41 -9.97
N LEU A 78 1.64 3.15 -8.92
CA LEU A 78 2.59 3.97 -8.17
C LEU A 78 2.48 3.61 -6.69
N VAL A 79 3.55 3.07 -6.14
CA VAL A 79 3.60 2.59 -4.76
C VAL A 79 4.83 3.12 -4.04
N SER A 80 4.80 3.20 -2.71
CA SER A 80 6.01 3.46 -1.94
C SER A 80 6.95 2.24 -1.97
N ASP A 81 8.26 2.50 -2.12
CA ASP A 81 9.29 1.47 -2.25
C ASP A 81 9.65 0.85 -0.90
N TYR A 82 8.78 -0.04 -0.43
CA TYR A 82 8.98 -0.86 0.77
C TYR A 82 8.08 -2.12 0.69
N ALA A 83 8.25 -3.08 1.59
CA ALA A 83 7.63 -4.39 1.46
C ALA A 83 6.10 -4.38 1.20
N PRO A 84 5.25 -3.61 1.91
CA PRO A 84 3.83 -3.52 1.57
C PRO A 84 3.55 -2.90 0.20
N GLY A 85 4.34 -1.91 -0.23
CA GLY A 85 4.18 -1.30 -1.56
C GLY A 85 4.50 -2.28 -2.67
N ILE A 86 5.58 -3.05 -2.52
CA ILE A 86 5.97 -4.11 -3.46
C ILE A 86 4.89 -5.20 -3.51
N ASP A 87 4.33 -5.59 -2.36
CA ASP A 87 3.21 -6.54 -2.30
C ASP A 87 1.95 -5.96 -2.98
N ALA A 88 1.62 -4.69 -2.72
CA ALA A 88 0.46 -4.02 -3.33
C ALA A 88 0.57 -4.01 -4.86
N GLU A 89 1.73 -3.61 -5.40
CA GLU A 89 2.04 -3.64 -6.82
C GLU A 89 1.87 -5.04 -7.39
N LYS A 90 2.53 -6.03 -6.77
CA LYS A 90 2.54 -7.42 -7.21
C LYS A 90 1.12 -8.00 -7.29
N PHE A 91 0.36 -7.88 -6.20
CA PHE A 91 -0.96 -8.50 -6.11
C PHE A 91 -2.01 -7.76 -6.93
N PHE A 92 -1.94 -6.42 -7.01
CA PHE A 92 -2.79 -5.67 -7.93
C PHE A 92 -2.52 -6.09 -9.38
N LYS A 93 -1.26 -6.08 -9.81
CA LYS A 93 -0.86 -6.47 -11.16
C LYS A 93 -1.33 -7.88 -11.48
N GLN A 94 -1.00 -8.85 -10.62
CA GLN A 94 -1.40 -10.25 -10.82
C GLN A 94 -2.91 -10.36 -11.05
N ARG A 95 -3.72 -9.82 -10.14
CA ARG A 95 -5.17 -9.97 -10.21
C ARG A 95 -5.80 -9.20 -11.37
N PHE A 96 -5.27 -8.02 -11.67
CA PHE A 96 -5.76 -7.20 -12.79
C PHE A 96 -5.48 -7.87 -14.14
N GLU A 97 -4.30 -8.47 -14.31
CA GLU A 97 -3.92 -9.19 -15.53
C GLU A 97 -4.68 -10.51 -15.66
N GLU A 98 -4.92 -11.25 -14.57
CA GLU A 98 -5.81 -12.42 -14.56
C GLU A 98 -7.25 -12.06 -14.99
N ALA A 99 -7.70 -10.85 -14.67
CA ALA A 99 -9.01 -10.33 -15.08
C ALA A 99 -9.03 -9.71 -16.49
N GLY A 100 -7.94 -9.83 -17.26
CA GLY A 100 -7.82 -9.38 -18.65
C GLY A 100 -7.36 -7.93 -18.82
N GLY A 101 -6.95 -7.26 -17.76
CA GLY A 101 -6.31 -5.95 -17.82
C GLY A 101 -4.83 -6.04 -18.19
N LYS A 102 -4.18 -4.88 -18.38
CA LYS A 102 -2.74 -4.78 -18.64
C LYS A 102 -2.12 -3.69 -17.77
N VAL A 103 -1.09 -4.02 -17.01
CA VAL A 103 -0.27 -3.02 -16.32
C VAL A 103 0.83 -2.53 -17.26
N LEU A 104 0.80 -1.23 -17.58
CA LEU A 104 1.72 -0.61 -18.55
C LEU A 104 3.10 -0.36 -17.92
N ASP A 105 3.14 0.06 -16.66
CA ASP A 105 4.37 0.31 -15.92
C ASP A 105 4.11 0.21 -14.40
N THR A 106 5.19 -0.02 -13.66
CA THR A 106 5.21 -0.07 -12.20
C THR A 106 6.21 0.94 -11.67
N LEU A 107 5.73 1.92 -10.92
CA LEU A 107 6.51 3.04 -10.41
C LEU A 107 6.63 2.93 -8.89
N ARG A 108 7.81 3.18 -8.37
CA ARG A 108 8.08 3.11 -6.93
C ARG A 108 8.72 4.41 -6.46
N ALA A 109 8.05 5.11 -5.55
CA ALA A 109 8.55 6.31 -4.90
C ALA A 109 9.30 5.95 -3.61
N PRO A 110 10.38 6.66 -3.26
CA PRO A 110 11.06 6.45 -1.98
C PRO A 110 10.10 6.56 -0.80
N LEU A 111 10.26 5.71 0.22
CA LEU A 111 9.43 5.74 1.42
C LEU A 111 9.66 7.03 2.24
N ALA A 112 10.90 7.47 2.34
CA ALA A 112 11.27 8.66 3.11
C ALA A 112 11.22 9.91 2.22
N SER A 113 10.54 10.96 2.70
CA SER A 113 10.43 12.25 2.00
C SER A 113 10.07 12.14 0.52
N PRO A 114 8.96 11.47 0.17
CA PRO A 114 8.65 11.17 -1.21
C PRO A 114 8.29 12.43 -1.99
N GLU A 115 8.90 12.59 -3.15
CA GLU A 115 8.47 13.53 -4.19
C GLU A 115 7.77 12.71 -5.28
N PHE A 116 6.44 12.84 -5.36
CA PHE A 116 5.64 12.03 -6.28
C PHE A 116 5.56 12.61 -7.70
N SER A 117 5.86 13.89 -7.87
CA SER A 117 5.70 14.63 -9.12
C SER A 117 6.31 13.96 -10.35
N PRO A 118 7.57 13.50 -10.35
CA PRO A 118 8.14 12.87 -11.53
C PRO A 118 7.48 11.52 -11.87
N PHE A 119 7.07 10.75 -10.86
CA PHE A 119 6.36 9.49 -11.05
C PHE A 119 4.96 9.71 -11.61
N LEU A 120 4.23 10.69 -11.09
CA LEU A 120 2.90 11.07 -11.58
C LEU A 120 2.97 11.58 -13.03
N GLN A 121 4.00 12.38 -13.39
CA GLN A 121 4.18 12.81 -14.76
C GLN A 121 4.39 11.61 -15.68
N LYS A 122 5.30 10.70 -15.32
CA LYS A 122 5.55 9.48 -16.09
C LYS A 122 4.29 8.62 -16.24
N ALA A 123 3.50 8.46 -15.16
CA ALA A 123 2.24 7.75 -15.22
C ALA A 123 1.25 8.39 -16.21
N LYS A 124 1.14 9.73 -16.18
CA LYS A 124 0.24 10.48 -17.06
C LYS A 124 0.65 10.37 -18.53
N ASP A 125 1.95 10.39 -18.83
CA ASP A 125 2.49 10.31 -20.20
C ASP A 125 2.18 8.96 -20.87
N LEU A 126 2.03 7.89 -20.07
CA LEU A 126 1.64 6.56 -20.54
C LEU A 126 0.15 6.44 -20.89
N LYS A 127 -0.66 7.44 -20.52
CA LYS A 127 -2.11 7.53 -20.80
C LYS A 127 -2.86 6.23 -20.45
N PRO A 128 -2.73 5.69 -19.22
CA PRO A 128 -3.50 4.53 -18.79
C PRO A 128 -4.97 4.92 -18.57
N ASP A 129 -5.85 3.92 -18.52
CA ASP A 129 -7.24 4.13 -18.07
C ASP A 129 -7.32 4.41 -16.56
N ALA A 130 -6.36 3.86 -15.79
CA ALA A 130 -6.30 4.09 -14.35
C ALA A 130 -4.86 4.16 -13.80
N LEU A 131 -4.71 4.92 -12.71
CA LEU A 131 -3.55 4.94 -11.85
C LEU A 131 -3.90 4.26 -10.51
N PHE A 132 -3.24 3.15 -10.20
CA PHE A 132 -3.34 2.50 -8.90
C PHE A 132 -2.30 3.06 -7.95
N LEU A 133 -2.73 3.46 -6.74
CA LEU A 133 -1.89 4.08 -5.72
C LEU A 133 -1.85 3.25 -4.44
N PHE A 134 -0.65 3.11 -3.87
CA PHE A 134 -0.44 2.67 -2.51
C PHE A 134 0.71 3.46 -1.85
N VAL A 135 0.38 4.20 -0.80
CA VAL A 135 1.35 4.86 0.09
C VAL A 135 0.95 4.61 1.54
N PRO A 136 1.86 4.65 2.50
CA PRO A 136 1.49 4.52 3.90
C PRO A 136 0.64 5.70 4.37
N SER A 137 -0.21 5.46 5.37
CA SER A 137 -0.98 6.49 6.06
C SER A 137 -0.10 7.70 6.41
N GLY A 138 -0.67 8.90 6.23
CA GLY A 138 0.02 10.18 6.44
C GLY A 138 0.70 10.74 5.18
N GLN A 139 0.85 9.97 4.10
CA GLN A 139 1.37 10.47 2.81
C GLN A 139 0.26 10.75 1.79
N GLY A 140 -0.97 10.30 2.06
CA GLY A 140 -2.11 10.38 1.15
C GLY A 140 -2.44 11.81 0.73
N ALA A 141 -2.55 12.74 1.66
CA ALA A 141 -2.89 14.15 1.38
C ALA A 141 -1.88 14.81 0.41
N THR A 142 -0.57 14.64 0.67
CA THR A 142 0.48 15.16 -0.21
C THR A 142 0.41 14.56 -1.61
N LEU A 143 0.20 13.23 -1.71
CA LEU A 143 0.08 12.54 -2.98
C LEU A 143 -1.16 13.01 -3.76
N MET A 144 -2.33 13.06 -3.10
CA MET A 144 -3.58 13.45 -3.76
C MET A 144 -3.56 14.90 -4.24
N LYS A 145 -2.96 15.82 -3.47
CA LYS A 145 -2.74 17.19 -3.92
C LYS A 145 -1.94 17.23 -5.23
N GLN A 146 -0.84 16.49 -5.31
CA GLN A 146 -0.02 16.41 -6.53
C GLN A 146 -0.76 15.72 -7.69
N VAL A 147 -1.67 14.78 -7.42
CA VAL A 147 -2.55 14.16 -8.43
C VAL A 147 -3.52 15.20 -9.00
N ILE A 148 -4.14 16.02 -8.14
CA ILE A 148 -5.05 17.11 -8.53
C ILE A 148 -4.31 18.16 -9.36
N ASP A 149 -3.15 18.61 -8.88
CA ASP A 149 -2.33 19.63 -9.57
C ASP A 149 -1.93 19.20 -10.99
N ARG A 150 -1.87 17.89 -11.25
CA ARG A 150 -1.57 17.33 -12.57
C ARG A 150 -2.78 17.01 -13.43
N ASP A 151 -3.98 17.32 -12.94
CA ASP A 151 -5.22 17.15 -13.70
C ASP A 151 -5.35 15.74 -14.32
N PHE A 152 -5.29 14.70 -13.47
CA PHE A 152 -5.57 13.32 -13.88
C PHE A 152 -7.02 13.15 -14.33
N ALA A 153 -7.94 13.90 -13.70
CA ALA A 153 -9.35 13.87 -14.06
C ALA A 153 -9.59 14.44 -15.47
N GLY A 154 -9.00 15.59 -15.81
CA GLY A 154 -9.08 16.14 -17.16
C GLY A 154 -8.41 15.26 -18.21
N ALA A 155 -7.38 14.52 -17.84
CA ALA A 155 -6.76 13.49 -18.67
C ALA A 155 -7.60 12.22 -18.80
N LYS A 156 -8.74 12.11 -18.10
CA LYS A 156 -9.63 10.92 -18.01
C LYS A 156 -8.95 9.67 -17.45
N ILE A 157 -7.95 9.85 -16.60
CA ILE A 157 -7.27 8.77 -15.90
C ILE A 157 -7.94 8.59 -14.53
N ARG A 158 -8.53 7.43 -14.28
CA ARG A 158 -9.13 7.13 -12.98
C ARG A 158 -8.05 6.91 -11.93
N VAL A 159 -8.20 7.53 -10.77
CA VAL A 159 -7.32 7.27 -9.63
C VAL A 159 -8.03 6.26 -8.73
N ILE A 160 -7.37 5.14 -8.47
CA ILE A 160 -7.84 4.07 -7.61
C ILE A 160 -6.76 3.77 -6.56
N ALA A 161 -7.15 3.58 -5.32
CA ALA A 161 -6.19 3.46 -4.23
C ALA A 161 -6.67 2.51 -3.14
N THR A 162 -5.75 2.09 -2.27
CA THR A 162 -6.12 1.50 -0.97
C THR A 162 -6.61 2.59 -0.01
N GLY A 163 -7.29 2.17 1.07
CA GLY A 163 -7.81 3.11 2.07
C GLY A 163 -6.75 3.96 2.78
N ASP A 164 -5.49 3.54 2.74
CA ASP A 164 -4.37 4.30 3.35
C ASP A 164 -4.16 5.69 2.74
N VAL A 165 -4.68 5.91 1.53
CA VAL A 165 -4.60 7.22 0.82
C VAL A 165 -5.66 8.20 1.29
N THR A 166 -6.78 7.70 1.83
CA THR A 166 -7.96 8.48 2.21
C THR A 166 -8.37 8.20 3.66
N ASP A 167 -7.42 8.27 4.59
CA ASP A 167 -7.73 8.17 6.02
C ASP A 167 -8.72 9.28 6.42
N ASP A 168 -9.74 8.92 7.19
CA ASP A 168 -10.82 9.85 7.59
C ASP A 168 -10.29 11.13 8.25
N ASP A 169 -9.22 11.01 9.04
CA ASP A 169 -8.57 12.14 9.71
C ASP A 169 -7.95 13.16 8.73
N LEU A 170 -7.67 12.72 7.50
CA LEU A 170 -7.02 13.54 6.47
C LEU A 170 -8.00 14.13 5.47
N LEU A 171 -9.25 13.64 5.40
CA LEU A 171 -10.22 14.07 4.39
C LEU A 171 -10.52 15.57 4.45
N ASN A 172 -10.59 16.13 5.65
CA ASN A 172 -10.82 17.57 5.83
C ASN A 172 -9.67 18.45 5.32
N ASP A 173 -8.45 17.91 5.29
CA ASP A 173 -7.24 18.61 4.83
C ASP A 173 -7.00 18.44 3.32
N MET A 174 -7.76 17.59 2.68
CA MET A 174 -7.64 17.29 1.24
C MET A 174 -8.47 18.24 0.36
N GLY A 175 -9.39 18.99 0.94
CA GLY A 175 -10.26 19.96 0.27
C GLY A 175 -11.58 19.40 -0.22
#